data_78063f04452f1872d9c8fdf624aedd3d
#
_entry.id   78063f04452f1872d9c8fdf624aedd3d
#
_cell.length_a   1.000
_cell.length_b   1.000
_cell.length_c   1.000
_cell.angle_alpha   90.00
_cell.angle_beta   90.00
_cell.angle_gamma   90.00
#
_symmetry.space_group_name_H-M   'P 1'
#
loop_
_entity.id
_entity.type
_entity.pdbx_description
1 polymer ?
#
loop_
_entity_poly.entity_id
_entity_poly.type
_entity_poly.pdbx_seq_one_letter_code
_entity_poly.pdbx_strand_id
1 'polypeptide(L)'
;FKSGAVHQAVHLRGCKFASGAYIMSPALEGAFTMIMGHHSFHHDTSAFPYSYLVEKEGRSVLMPGANLTSYGAVRDIEKWPARDRRTIRRDVINFEEYNPYITSGMLRAVDTLHAIAEEDPDAPTYVHQKAIIRAAALKRGIGLYNRFIVAALGAMLDRGESAERYDGSGRWLDIAGQYITKREVEAILDAIDHGELASPEEVDNRFRVFSVHYDDYAHSWAEGVYASLLGHIPTVAEIEEAIAAGRNARATMRRTTDADRDRDCSLDMAVSYGLDSDDEGEVRDDYYSVRGLK
;
A
#
# COMPACT_ATOMS: atom_id res chain seq x y z
N PHE A 1 -7.61 20.04 9.64
CA PHE A 1 -8.84 19.24 9.75
C PHE A 1 -10.00 20.10 10.20
N LYS A 2 -11.18 19.90 9.62
CA LYS A 2 -12.43 20.39 10.19
C LYS A 2 -13.25 19.17 10.59
N SER A 3 -13.80 19.20 11.78
CA SER A 3 -14.62 18.14 12.33
C SER A 3 -16.06 18.63 12.47
N GLY A 4 -17.01 17.77 12.16
CA GLY A 4 -18.41 17.94 12.53
C GLY A 4 -18.65 17.52 13.98
N ALA A 5 -19.82 16.96 14.28
CA ALA A 5 -20.13 16.41 15.61
C ALA A 5 -19.27 15.20 15.98
N VAL A 6 -18.76 14.46 14.99
CA VAL A 6 -17.80 13.35 15.14
C VAL A 6 -16.44 13.84 14.68
N HIS A 7 -15.44 13.76 15.55
CA HIS A 7 -14.10 14.30 15.35
C HIS A 7 -13.04 13.24 15.03
N GLN A 8 -13.46 12.03 14.67
CA GLN A 8 -12.56 10.92 14.42
C GLN A 8 -12.36 10.71 12.92
N ALA A 9 -11.11 10.47 12.54
CA ALA A 9 -10.75 9.96 11.23
C ALA A 9 -9.78 8.79 11.40
N VAL A 10 -9.81 7.84 10.47
CA VAL A 10 -8.89 6.71 10.44
C VAL A 10 -8.01 6.83 9.22
N HIS A 11 -6.71 6.93 9.46
CA HIS A 11 -5.70 6.96 8.41
C HIS A 11 -4.97 5.63 8.45
N LEU A 12 -5.22 4.77 7.46
CA LEU A 12 -4.54 3.49 7.37
C LEU A 12 -3.06 3.69 7.03
N ARG A 13 -2.28 2.64 7.15
CA ARG A 13 -0.83 2.63 6.95
C ARG A 13 -0.40 3.44 5.71
N GLY A 14 0.62 4.26 5.86
CA GLY A 14 1.25 4.97 4.76
C GLY A 14 0.46 6.11 4.14
N CYS A 15 -0.70 6.48 4.71
CA CYS A 15 -1.42 7.67 4.28
C CYS A 15 -0.56 8.92 4.39
N LYS A 16 -0.65 9.79 3.40
CA LYS A 16 0.14 11.01 3.32
C LYS A 16 -0.70 12.19 2.89
N PHE A 17 -0.50 13.30 3.57
CA PHE A 17 -1.15 14.56 3.27
C PHE A 17 -0.14 15.51 2.63
N ALA A 18 -0.45 16.06 1.48
CA ALA A 18 0.33 17.15 0.90
C ALA A 18 0.22 18.41 1.76
N SER A 19 1.17 19.31 1.59
CA SER A 19 1.13 20.62 2.28
C SER A 19 -0.16 21.35 1.97
N GLY A 20 -0.85 21.83 3.00
CA GLY A 20 -2.13 22.52 2.86
C GLY A 20 -3.32 21.61 2.59
N ALA A 21 -3.16 20.29 2.59
CA ALA A 21 -4.28 19.38 2.45
C ALA A 21 -5.27 19.51 3.61
N TYR A 22 -6.55 19.47 3.29
CA TYR A 22 -7.65 19.58 4.23
C TYR A 22 -8.66 18.46 4.02
N ILE A 23 -9.07 17.81 5.09
CA ILE A 23 -10.14 16.82 5.09
C ILE A 23 -11.21 17.17 6.12
N MET A 24 -12.43 16.70 5.89
CA MET A 24 -13.55 16.80 6.81
C MET A 24 -13.77 15.46 7.52
N SER A 25 -13.54 15.43 8.84
CA SER A 25 -13.85 14.25 9.67
C SER A 25 -15.36 14.15 9.93
N PRO A 26 -15.92 12.91 10.05
CA PRO A 26 -15.23 11.63 9.95
C PRO A 26 -14.78 11.29 8.52
N ALA A 27 -13.63 10.62 8.40
CA ALA A 27 -13.08 10.13 7.15
C ALA A 27 -12.30 8.82 7.38
N LEU A 28 -12.22 7.97 6.38
CA LEU A 28 -11.43 6.75 6.40
C LEU A 28 -10.54 6.71 5.15
N GLU A 29 -9.22 6.77 5.39
CA GLU A 29 -8.23 6.83 4.32
C GLU A 29 -7.60 5.47 4.09
N GLY A 30 -7.66 4.99 2.84
CA GLY A 30 -7.07 3.72 2.42
C GLY A 30 -5.55 3.70 2.56
N ALA A 31 -4.98 2.52 2.76
CA ALA A 31 -3.54 2.36 2.92
C ALA A 31 -2.76 3.00 1.75
N PHE A 32 -1.69 3.74 2.07
CA PHE A 32 -0.83 4.45 1.12
C PHE A 32 -1.56 5.46 0.22
N THR A 33 -2.72 5.95 0.65
CA THR A 33 -3.42 7.03 -0.06
C THR A 33 -2.69 8.35 0.12
N MET A 34 -2.49 9.07 -0.99
CA MET A 34 -1.97 10.44 -1.02
C MET A 34 -3.12 11.42 -1.18
N ILE A 35 -3.28 12.33 -0.22
CA ILE A 35 -4.37 13.32 -0.18
C ILE A 35 -3.80 14.70 -0.53
N MET A 36 -4.39 15.38 -1.52
CA MET A 36 -3.95 16.67 -2.01
C MET A 36 -5.14 17.60 -2.23
N GLY A 37 -5.06 18.82 -1.72
CA GLY A 37 -6.09 19.84 -1.87
C GLY A 37 -7.13 19.81 -0.76
N HIS A 38 -8.30 20.39 -1.02
CA HIS A 38 -9.33 20.69 -0.03
C HIS A 38 -10.57 19.81 -0.22
N HIS A 39 -10.86 18.94 0.77
CA HIS A 39 -11.95 17.97 0.71
C HIS A 39 -13.02 18.31 1.75
N SER A 40 -14.17 18.82 1.29
CA SER A 40 -15.28 19.28 2.14
C SER A 40 -16.34 18.24 2.42
N PHE A 41 -16.07 16.95 2.09
CA PHE A 41 -16.98 15.85 2.30
C PHE A 41 -16.34 14.77 3.20
N HIS A 42 -17.19 14.05 3.92
CA HIS A 42 -16.80 12.82 4.60
C HIS A 42 -16.59 11.76 3.53
N HIS A 43 -15.36 11.34 3.29
CA HIS A 43 -15.04 10.35 2.28
C HIS A 43 -14.43 9.11 2.91
N ASP A 44 -14.57 8.00 2.19
CA ASP A 44 -13.97 6.72 2.51
C ASP A 44 -13.23 6.21 1.27
N THR A 45 -11.90 6.12 1.37
CA THR A 45 -11.03 5.59 0.31
C THR A 45 -10.45 4.24 0.66
N SER A 46 -10.90 3.62 1.77
CA SER A 46 -10.35 2.36 2.30
C SER A 46 -10.44 1.18 1.33
N ALA A 47 -11.42 1.21 0.42
CA ALA A 47 -11.55 0.20 -0.62
C ALA A 47 -10.40 0.23 -1.66
N PHE A 48 -9.65 1.34 -1.77
CA PHE A 48 -8.68 1.55 -2.83
C PHE A 48 -7.31 1.93 -2.28
N PRO A 49 -6.48 0.96 -1.87
CA PRO A 49 -5.10 1.22 -1.44
C PRO A 49 -4.27 1.94 -2.52
N TYR A 50 -3.22 2.65 -2.13
CA TYR A 50 -2.33 3.37 -3.04
C TYR A 50 -3.05 4.34 -4.00
N SER A 51 -4.12 4.97 -3.55
CA SER A 51 -4.85 5.94 -4.37
C SER A 51 -4.30 7.35 -4.23
N TYR A 52 -4.64 8.19 -5.20
CA TYR A 52 -4.63 9.64 -5.01
C TYR A 52 -6.05 10.13 -4.81
N LEU A 53 -6.25 10.95 -3.77
CA LEU A 53 -7.43 11.77 -3.58
C LEU A 53 -7.02 13.22 -3.81
N VAL A 54 -7.47 13.81 -4.91
CA VAL A 54 -7.10 15.18 -5.29
C VAL A 54 -8.33 16.06 -5.42
N GLU A 55 -8.19 17.33 -5.03
CA GLU A 55 -9.20 18.33 -5.30
C GLU A 55 -9.02 18.86 -6.72
N LYS A 56 -10.09 18.88 -7.48
CA LYS A 56 -10.15 19.48 -8.79
C LYS A 56 -11.47 20.23 -8.96
N GLU A 57 -11.37 21.54 -9.16
CA GLU A 57 -12.55 22.42 -9.39
C GLU A 57 -13.59 22.29 -8.23
N GLY A 58 -13.11 22.27 -6.99
CA GLY A 58 -13.94 22.14 -5.80
C GLY A 58 -14.54 20.74 -5.57
N ARG A 59 -14.12 19.71 -6.33
CA ARG A 59 -14.61 18.34 -6.24
C ARG A 59 -13.49 17.38 -5.88
N SER A 60 -13.80 16.38 -5.06
CA SER A 60 -12.86 15.29 -4.76
C SER A 60 -12.81 14.30 -5.92
N VAL A 61 -11.63 14.07 -6.47
CA VAL A 61 -11.37 13.11 -7.54
C VAL A 61 -10.47 12.01 -7.00
N LEU A 62 -10.95 10.77 -7.07
CA LEU A 62 -10.21 9.57 -6.66
C LEU A 62 -9.57 8.91 -7.88
N MET A 63 -8.29 8.60 -7.77
CA MET A 63 -7.52 7.86 -8.78
C MET A 63 -7.01 6.56 -8.16
N PRO A 64 -7.75 5.43 -8.29
CA PRO A 64 -7.39 4.16 -7.70
C PRO A 64 -6.01 3.68 -8.14
N GLY A 65 -5.18 3.24 -7.20
CA GLY A 65 -3.85 2.68 -7.46
C GLY A 65 -2.81 3.67 -8.01
N ALA A 66 -3.13 4.95 -8.19
CA ALA A 66 -2.23 5.89 -8.87
C ALA A 66 -0.89 6.09 -8.13
N ASN A 67 -0.87 5.97 -6.80
CA ASN A 67 0.33 6.10 -5.99
C ASN A 67 1.33 4.95 -6.19
N LEU A 68 0.93 3.83 -6.79
CA LEU A 68 1.83 2.73 -7.20
C LEU A 68 2.84 3.14 -8.28
N THR A 69 2.60 4.26 -8.96
CA THR A 69 3.50 4.78 -9.99
C THR A 69 4.38 5.92 -9.50
N SER A 70 4.28 6.28 -8.22
CA SER A 70 5.03 7.39 -7.62
C SER A 70 6.29 6.88 -6.94
N TYR A 71 7.43 7.47 -7.28
CA TYR A 71 8.68 7.28 -6.54
C TYR A 71 8.55 7.72 -5.07
N GLY A 72 7.70 8.70 -4.79
CA GLY A 72 7.45 9.16 -3.43
C GLY A 72 6.96 8.07 -2.47
N ALA A 73 6.11 7.15 -2.94
CA ALA A 73 5.65 6.01 -2.15
C ALA A 73 6.78 5.00 -1.88
N VAL A 74 7.53 4.62 -2.91
CA VAL A 74 8.68 3.70 -2.80
C VAL A 74 9.73 4.27 -1.85
N ARG A 75 10.12 5.52 -2.05
CA ARG A 75 11.09 6.23 -1.20
C ARG A 75 10.69 6.22 0.27
N ASP A 76 9.41 6.45 0.56
CA ASP A 76 8.95 6.51 1.94
C ASP A 76 8.97 5.12 2.59
N ILE A 77 8.58 4.06 1.88
CA ILE A 77 8.67 2.67 2.33
C ILE A 77 10.14 2.29 2.62
N GLU A 78 11.06 2.57 1.71
CA GLU A 78 12.49 2.28 1.85
C GLU A 78 13.14 3.04 3.04
N LYS A 79 12.67 4.25 3.33
CA LYS A 79 13.24 5.09 4.41
C LYS A 79 12.71 4.74 5.80
N TRP A 80 11.53 4.20 5.95
CA TRP A 80 10.91 3.98 7.25
C TRP A 80 11.69 3.02 8.16
N PRO A 81 12.22 1.89 7.70
CA PRO A 81 13.03 1.01 8.56
C PRO A 81 14.24 1.74 9.15
N ALA A 82 14.93 2.55 8.36
CA ALA A 82 16.09 3.32 8.80
C ALA A 82 15.75 4.49 9.75
N ARG A 83 14.50 4.95 9.74
CA ARG A 83 14.01 6.02 10.62
C ARG A 83 13.49 5.51 11.95
N ASP A 84 13.29 4.21 12.11
CA ASP A 84 12.92 3.62 13.40
C ASP A 84 14.12 3.64 14.36
N ARG A 85 14.21 4.70 15.17
CA ARG A 85 15.28 4.93 16.15
C ARG A 85 14.91 4.51 17.58
N ARG A 86 13.83 3.73 17.75
CA ARG A 86 13.43 3.24 19.06
C ARG A 86 14.51 2.35 19.66
N THR A 87 14.95 2.64 20.86
CA THR A 87 15.91 1.82 21.61
C THR A 87 15.25 0.58 22.20
N ILE A 88 14.00 0.71 22.63
CA ILE A 88 13.15 -0.39 23.10
C ILE A 88 12.05 -0.61 22.07
N ARG A 89 12.09 -1.75 21.40
CA ARG A 89 11.10 -2.15 20.39
C ARG A 89 10.14 -3.15 21.00
N ARG A 90 9.03 -2.68 21.55
CA ARG A 90 7.93 -3.54 22.02
C ARG A 90 7.13 -4.06 20.83
N ASP A 91 6.71 -3.17 19.93
CA ASP A 91 5.97 -3.55 18.74
C ASP A 91 6.90 -4.10 17.66
N VAL A 92 6.42 -5.11 16.95
CA VAL A 92 7.04 -5.60 15.72
C VAL A 92 6.39 -4.89 14.54
N ILE A 93 7.11 -3.93 13.93
CA ILE A 93 6.61 -3.25 12.72
C ILE A 93 7.10 -4.02 11.51
N ASN A 94 6.16 -4.47 10.68
CA ASN A 94 6.44 -5.08 9.39
C ASN A 94 6.44 -4.01 8.30
N PHE A 95 7.54 -3.90 7.53
CA PHE A 95 7.72 -2.93 6.44
C PHE A 95 7.58 -3.58 5.06
N GLU A 96 7.17 -4.85 4.98
CA GLU A 96 6.99 -5.54 3.71
C GLU A 96 5.94 -4.87 2.84
N GLU A 97 6.35 -4.47 1.63
CA GLU A 97 5.46 -3.89 0.64
C GLU A 97 4.47 -4.94 0.12
N TYR A 98 4.99 -6.12 -0.24
CA TYR A 98 4.21 -7.24 -0.78
C TYR A 98 3.78 -8.16 0.36
N ASN A 99 2.55 -7.98 0.83
CA ASN A 99 2.01 -8.64 2.01
C ASN A 99 0.53 -9.01 1.84
N PRO A 100 0.00 -9.96 2.61
CA PRO A 100 -1.38 -10.41 2.48
C PRO A 100 -2.43 -9.32 2.76
N TYR A 101 -2.18 -8.43 3.71
CA TYR A 101 -3.13 -7.38 4.10
C TYR A 101 -3.42 -6.40 2.96
N ILE A 102 -2.36 -5.83 2.36
CA ILE A 102 -2.47 -4.90 1.24
C ILE A 102 -3.00 -5.60 -0.02
N THR A 103 -2.47 -6.80 -0.31
CA THR A 103 -2.87 -7.57 -1.50
C THR A 103 -4.33 -7.98 -1.44
N SER A 104 -4.85 -8.39 -0.27
CA SER A 104 -6.29 -8.61 -0.06
C SER A 104 -7.13 -7.36 -0.34
N GLY A 105 -6.62 -6.19 0.06
CA GLY A 105 -7.24 -4.91 -0.24
C GLY A 105 -7.33 -4.66 -1.75
N MET A 106 -6.27 -4.97 -2.47
CA MET A 106 -6.23 -4.78 -3.93
C MET A 106 -7.10 -5.78 -4.71
N LEU A 107 -7.19 -7.03 -4.25
CA LEU A 107 -8.13 -8.00 -4.82
C LEU A 107 -9.56 -7.46 -4.73
N ARG A 108 -9.98 -7.03 -3.53
CA ARG A 108 -11.31 -6.43 -3.35
C ARG A 108 -11.50 -5.12 -4.13
N ALA A 109 -10.43 -4.34 -4.29
CA ALA A 109 -10.47 -3.11 -5.09
C ALA A 109 -10.75 -3.39 -6.57
N VAL A 110 -10.15 -4.44 -7.14
CA VAL A 110 -10.41 -4.88 -8.52
C VAL A 110 -11.88 -5.26 -8.67
N ASP A 111 -12.41 -6.09 -7.78
CA ASP A 111 -13.82 -6.50 -7.80
C ASP A 111 -14.77 -5.30 -7.69
N THR A 112 -14.45 -4.36 -6.79
CA THR A 112 -15.23 -3.14 -6.60
C THR A 112 -15.22 -2.25 -7.83
N LEU A 113 -14.05 -2.09 -8.49
CA LEU A 113 -13.95 -1.28 -9.71
C LEU A 113 -14.68 -1.93 -10.88
N HIS A 114 -14.68 -3.26 -11.00
CA HIS A 114 -15.48 -3.96 -11.99
C HIS A 114 -16.98 -3.75 -11.73
N ALA A 115 -17.46 -3.94 -10.49
CA ALA A 115 -18.85 -3.70 -10.15
C ALA A 115 -19.31 -2.27 -10.45
N ILE A 116 -18.48 -1.26 -10.13
CA ILE A 116 -18.76 0.15 -10.46
C ILE A 116 -18.86 0.36 -11.98
N ALA A 117 -18.00 -0.28 -12.77
CA ALA A 117 -18.02 -0.13 -14.23
C ALA A 117 -19.21 -0.86 -14.88
N GLU A 118 -19.70 -1.94 -14.29
CA GLU A 118 -20.87 -2.71 -14.75
C GLU A 118 -22.19 -1.96 -14.57
N GLU A 119 -22.29 -1.03 -13.61
CA GLU A 119 -23.49 -0.22 -13.38
C GLU A 119 -23.81 0.67 -14.61
N ASP A 120 -22.81 1.24 -15.26
CA ASP A 120 -22.93 2.03 -16.49
C ASP A 120 -21.60 1.95 -17.27
N PRO A 121 -21.43 0.98 -18.18
CA PRO A 121 -20.16 0.76 -18.90
C PRO A 121 -19.68 1.93 -19.77
N ASP A 122 -20.60 2.79 -20.20
CA ASP A 122 -20.32 3.91 -21.08
C ASP A 122 -20.15 5.25 -20.32
N ALA A 123 -20.33 5.24 -19.00
CA ALA A 123 -20.17 6.45 -18.20
C ALA A 123 -18.75 7.04 -18.28
N PRO A 124 -18.59 8.34 -18.53
CA PRO A 124 -17.27 8.99 -18.51
C PRO A 124 -16.71 9.14 -17.09
N THR A 125 -17.57 9.09 -16.08
CA THR A 125 -17.24 9.24 -14.66
C THR A 125 -18.19 8.45 -13.78
N TYR A 126 -17.69 7.98 -12.65
CA TYR A 126 -18.43 7.29 -11.60
C TYR A 126 -18.33 8.05 -10.29
N VAL A 127 -19.21 7.79 -9.36
CA VAL A 127 -19.15 8.34 -8.00
C VAL A 127 -19.02 7.20 -6.99
N HIS A 128 -17.96 7.22 -6.22
CA HIS A 128 -17.77 6.30 -5.10
C HIS A 128 -17.51 7.09 -3.83
N GLN A 129 -18.31 6.86 -2.79
CA GLN A 129 -18.14 7.55 -1.48
C GLN A 129 -17.96 9.08 -1.63
N LYS A 130 -18.75 9.71 -2.49
CA LYS A 130 -18.73 11.15 -2.83
C LYS A 130 -17.49 11.65 -3.60
N ALA A 131 -16.53 10.78 -3.90
CA ALA A 131 -15.43 11.09 -4.78
C ALA A 131 -15.75 10.65 -6.22
N ILE A 132 -15.25 11.43 -7.20
CA ILE A 132 -15.41 11.11 -8.61
C ILE A 132 -14.27 10.22 -9.06
N ILE A 133 -14.58 9.16 -9.77
CA ILE A 133 -13.61 8.31 -10.47
C ILE A 133 -13.86 8.48 -11.98
N ARG A 134 -12.87 8.95 -12.74
CA ARG A 134 -12.98 9.01 -14.20
C ARG A 134 -12.85 7.59 -14.77
N ALA A 135 -13.58 7.27 -15.84
CA ALA A 135 -13.54 5.95 -16.48
C ALA A 135 -12.10 5.52 -16.84
N ALA A 136 -11.29 6.43 -17.38
CA ALA A 136 -9.89 6.16 -17.67
C ALA A 136 -9.05 5.85 -16.41
N ALA A 137 -9.32 6.54 -15.29
CA ALA A 137 -8.64 6.28 -14.02
C ALA A 137 -9.07 4.95 -13.40
N LEU A 138 -10.35 4.61 -13.50
CA LEU A 138 -10.89 3.31 -13.09
C LEU A 138 -10.19 2.16 -13.84
N LYS A 139 -10.19 2.21 -15.17
CA LYS A 139 -9.55 1.19 -16.02
C LYS A 139 -8.04 1.07 -15.74
N ARG A 140 -7.36 2.21 -15.57
CA ARG A 140 -5.94 2.24 -15.19
C ARG A 140 -5.72 1.62 -13.81
N GLY A 141 -6.59 1.92 -12.84
CA GLY A 141 -6.53 1.39 -11.48
C GLY A 141 -6.61 -0.13 -11.43
N ILE A 142 -7.55 -0.74 -12.18
CA ILE A 142 -7.64 -2.19 -12.33
C ILE A 142 -6.30 -2.77 -12.83
N GLY A 143 -5.72 -2.19 -13.88
CA GLY A 143 -4.45 -2.66 -14.42
C GLY A 143 -3.27 -2.52 -13.44
N LEU A 144 -3.25 -1.47 -12.63
CA LEU A 144 -2.22 -1.26 -11.61
C LEU A 144 -2.35 -2.27 -10.46
N TYR A 145 -3.57 -2.48 -9.97
CA TYR A 145 -3.83 -3.45 -8.90
C TYR A 145 -3.53 -4.88 -9.34
N ASN A 146 -3.97 -5.29 -10.55
CA ASN A 146 -3.64 -6.61 -11.07
C ASN A 146 -2.12 -6.84 -11.16
N ARG A 147 -1.36 -5.83 -11.60
CA ARG A 147 0.11 -5.93 -11.62
C ARG A 147 0.71 -6.06 -10.23
N PHE A 148 0.21 -5.32 -9.26
CA PHE A 148 0.66 -5.43 -7.88
C PHE A 148 0.31 -6.81 -7.29
N ILE A 149 -0.89 -7.32 -7.54
CA ILE A 149 -1.32 -8.66 -7.08
C ILE A 149 -0.36 -9.73 -7.60
N VAL A 150 -0.05 -9.71 -8.90
CA VAL A 150 0.94 -10.65 -9.49
C VAL A 150 2.31 -10.50 -8.84
N ALA A 151 2.77 -9.26 -8.64
CA ALA A 151 4.04 -8.97 -7.97
C ALA A 151 4.08 -9.51 -6.55
N ALA A 152 2.99 -9.32 -5.80
CA ALA A 152 2.88 -9.69 -4.39
C ALA A 152 2.76 -11.20 -4.20
N LEU A 153 1.89 -11.87 -4.97
CA LEU A 153 1.76 -13.33 -4.91
C LEU A 153 3.10 -14.00 -5.21
N GLY A 154 3.77 -13.63 -6.31
CA GLY A 154 5.08 -14.18 -6.63
C GLY A 154 6.17 -13.84 -5.60
N ALA A 155 6.09 -12.71 -4.89
CA ALA A 155 7.04 -12.38 -3.83
C ALA A 155 6.83 -13.25 -2.57
N MET A 156 5.58 -13.48 -2.18
CA MET A 156 5.25 -14.29 -1.01
C MET A 156 5.51 -15.78 -1.26
N LEU A 157 5.22 -16.28 -2.46
CA LEU A 157 5.54 -17.66 -2.86
C LEU A 157 7.06 -17.93 -2.95
N ASP A 158 7.88 -16.90 -3.19
CA ASP A 158 9.35 -17.00 -3.33
C ASP A 158 10.08 -16.98 -1.97
N ARG A 159 9.43 -16.55 -0.86
CA ARG A 159 10.09 -16.32 0.43
C ARG A 159 9.82 -17.37 1.48
N GLY A 160 8.61 -17.81 1.61
CA GLY A 160 8.22 -18.80 2.63
C GLY A 160 8.25 -20.22 2.09
N GLU A 161 8.01 -21.15 2.98
CA GLU A 161 7.76 -22.53 2.63
C GLU A 161 6.33 -22.91 3.01
N SER A 162 5.70 -23.76 2.20
CA SER A 162 4.39 -24.31 2.53
C SER A 162 4.56 -25.27 3.71
N ALA A 163 4.14 -24.85 4.90
CA ALA A 163 4.13 -25.68 6.09
C ALA A 163 2.69 -25.75 6.62
N GLU A 164 2.12 -26.96 6.71
CA GLU A 164 0.74 -27.20 7.17
C GLU A 164 0.40 -26.54 8.52
N ARG A 165 1.41 -26.32 9.37
CA ARG A 165 1.23 -25.71 10.69
C ARG A 165 1.09 -24.19 10.69
N TYR A 166 1.44 -23.51 9.58
CA TYR A 166 1.38 -22.04 9.47
C TYR A 166 0.30 -21.62 8.47
N ASP A 167 -0.95 -21.85 8.83
CA ASP A 167 -2.08 -21.51 7.99
C ASP A 167 -2.35 -20.00 7.99
N GLY A 168 -1.94 -19.35 6.92
CA GLY A 168 -2.17 -17.92 6.66
C GLY A 168 -3.52 -17.58 6.07
N SER A 169 -4.40 -18.55 5.86
CA SER A 169 -5.70 -18.34 5.23
C SER A 169 -6.58 -17.33 5.96
N GLY A 170 -7.53 -16.75 5.24
CA GLY A 170 -8.51 -15.83 5.79
C GLY A 170 -8.05 -14.37 5.81
N ARG A 171 -8.64 -13.60 6.75
CA ARG A 171 -8.41 -12.16 6.82
C ARG A 171 -7.13 -11.81 7.57
N TRP A 172 -6.37 -10.88 7.00
CA TRP A 172 -5.22 -10.26 7.64
C TRP A 172 -5.56 -8.87 8.19
N LEU A 173 -4.89 -8.50 9.26
CA LEU A 173 -5.03 -7.23 9.97
C LEU A 173 -3.67 -6.51 10.04
N ASP A 174 -3.71 -5.21 10.24
CA ASP A 174 -2.56 -4.38 10.60
C ASP A 174 -2.75 -3.93 12.06
N ILE A 175 -2.04 -4.57 12.97
CA ILE A 175 -2.13 -4.29 14.41
C ILE A 175 -0.84 -3.61 14.86
N ALA A 176 -0.93 -2.33 15.20
CA ALA A 176 0.20 -1.50 15.64
C ALA A 176 1.42 -1.56 14.70
N GLY A 177 1.18 -1.80 13.40
CA GLY A 177 2.22 -1.91 12.39
C GLY A 177 2.65 -3.34 12.05
N GLN A 178 2.15 -4.35 12.73
CA GLN A 178 2.38 -5.76 12.39
C GLN A 178 1.24 -6.30 11.54
N TYR A 179 1.57 -6.95 10.42
CA TYR A 179 0.62 -7.75 9.68
C TYR A 179 0.47 -9.12 10.33
N ILE A 180 -0.77 -9.51 10.66
CA ILE A 180 -1.10 -10.74 11.38
C ILE A 180 -2.46 -11.25 10.91
N THR A 181 -2.69 -12.55 10.96
CA THR A 181 -4.00 -13.11 10.65
C THR A 181 -5.02 -12.76 11.73
N LYS A 182 -6.27 -12.53 11.33
CA LYS A 182 -7.38 -12.28 12.26
C LYS A 182 -7.52 -13.43 13.27
N ARG A 183 -7.32 -14.66 12.83
CA ARG A 183 -7.38 -15.87 13.67
C ARG A 183 -6.36 -15.85 14.82
N GLU A 184 -5.10 -15.46 14.53
CA GLU A 184 -4.08 -15.33 15.56
C GLU A 184 -4.40 -14.23 16.57
N VAL A 185 -4.96 -13.11 16.11
CA VAL A 185 -5.43 -12.05 17.01
C VAL A 185 -6.57 -12.54 17.89
N GLU A 186 -7.55 -13.26 17.33
CA GLU A 186 -8.64 -13.86 18.10
C GLU A 186 -8.13 -14.87 19.13
N ALA A 187 -7.16 -15.72 18.75
CA ALA A 187 -6.53 -16.65 19.69
C ALA A 187 -5.76 -15.94 20.83
N ILE A 188 -5.13 -14.80 20.55
CA ILE A 188 -4.49 -13.97 21.59
C ILE A 188 -5.55 -13.38 22.53
N LEU A 189 -6.66 -12.85 22.00
CA LEU A 189 -7.74 -12.30 22.81
C LEU A 189 -8.40 -13.37 23.69
N ASP A 190 -8.67 -14.56 23.15
CA ASP A 190 -9.19 -15.68 23.90
C ASP A 190 -8.24 -16.10 25.03
N ALA A 191 -6.95 -16.16 24.77
CA ALA A 191 -5.94 -16.49 25.78
C ALA A 191 -5.86 -15.43 26.90
N ILE A 192 -6.08 -14.15 26.58
CA ILE A 192 -6.18 -13.10 27.60
C ILE A 192 -7.45 -13.29 28.43
N ASP A 193 -8.60 -13.54 27.79
CA ASP A 193 -9.88 -13.71 28.48
C ASP A 193 -9.88 -14.95 29.40
N HIS A 194 -9.15 -16.01 29.04
CA HIS A 194 -8.98 -17.20 29.88
C HIS A 194 -7.85 -17.07 30.92
N GLY A 195 -7.13 -15.95 30.95
CA GLY A 195 -6.02 -15.72 31.90
C GLY A 195 -4.76 -16.50 31.58
N GLU A 196 -4.62 -17.06 30.38
CA GLU A 196 -3.42 -17.74 29.89
C GLU A 196 -2.30 -16.75 29.55
N LEU A 197 -2.67 -15.52 29.15
CA LEU A 197 -1.78 -14.39 28.96
C LEU A 197 -2.13 -13.32 30.00
N ALA A 198 -1.33 -13.26 31.07
CA ALA A 198 -1.61 -12.42 32.23
C ALA A 198 -0.82 -11.10 32.25
N SER A 199 0.11 -10.92 31.35
CA SER A 199 0.97 -9.73 31.28
C SER A 199 1.11 -9.17 29.86
N PRO A 200 1.36 -7.86 29.70
CA PRO A 200 1.67 -7.27 28.39
C PRO A 200 2.88 -7.92 27.70
N GLU A 201 3.87 -8.36 28.47
CA GLU A 201 5.07 -9.01 27.95
C GLU A 201 4.76 -10.38 27.31
N GLU A 202 3.83 -11.13 27.87
CA GLU A 202 3.37 -12.40 27.28
C GLU A 202 2.60 -12.16 25.99
N VAL A 203 1.77 -11.12 25.93
CA VAL A 203 1.08 -10.70 24.70
C VAL A 203 2.09 -10.28 23.62
N ASP A 204 3.05 -9.43 23.97
CA ASP A 204 4.12 -8.99 23.05
C ASP A 204 4.90 -10.20 22.51
N ASN A 205 5.16 -11.21 23.36
CA ASN A 205 5.85 -12.42 22.95
C ASN A 205 5.05 -13.24 21.91
N ARG A 206 3.73 -13.33 22.06
CA ARG A 206 2.87 -14.00 21.05
C ARG A 206 2.96 -13.31 19.69
N PHE A 207 2.94 -11.97 19.65
CA PHE A 207 3.15 -11.20 18.43
C PHE A 207 4.53 -11.44 17.82
N ARG A 208 5.58 -11.54 18.65
CA ARG A 208 6.96 -11.84 18.19
C ARG A 208 7.08 -13.24 17.60
N VAL A 209 6.47 -14.24 18.24
CA VAL A 209 6.44 -15.62 17.73
C VAL A 209 5.79 -15.68 16.35
N PHE A 210 4.66 -15.02 16.16
CA PHE A 210 4.03 -14.91 14.84
C PHE A 210 4.98 -14.28 13.82
N SER A 211 5.66 -13.20 14.18
CA SER A 211 6.53 -12.48 13.25
C SER A 211 7.75 -13.31 12.80
N VAL A 212 8.22 -14.25 13.59
CA VAL A 212 9.31 -15.18 13.21
C VAL A 212 8.88 -16.08 12.04
N HIS A 213 7.61 -16.44 11.97
CA HIS A 213 7.03 -17.32 10.97
C HIS A 213 6.17 -16.56 9.94
N TYR A 214 6.33 -15.24 9.90
CA TYR A 214 5.52 -14.37 9.02
C TYR A 214 5.56 -14.80 7.56
N ASP A 215 6.74 -15.14 7.05
CA ASP A 215 6.91 -15.52 5.64
C ASP A 215 6.21 -16.84 5.31
N ASP A 216 6.18 -17.80 6.25
CA ASP A 216 5.46 -19.08 6.07
C ASP A 216 3.95 -18.87 6.05
N TYR A 217 3.43 -18.04 6.97
CA TYR A 217 2.01 -17.64 6.95
C TYR A 217 1.63 -16.88 5.66
N ALA A 218 2.49 -15.97 5.20
CA ALA A 218 2.25 -15.20 3.99
C ALA A 218 2.33 -16.09 2.74
N HIS A 219 3.24 -17.06 2.69
CA HIS A 219 3.34 -18.08 1.65
C HIS A 219 2.06 -18.90 1.56
N SER A 220 1.62 -19.49 2.68
CA SER A 220 0.39 -20.28 2.77
C SER A 220 -0.83 -19.49 2.29
N TRP A 221 -0.93 -18.21 2.68
CA TRP A 221 -1.98 -17.33 2.18
C TRP A 221 -1.91 -17.13 0.66
N ALA A 222 -0.71 -16.86 0.12
CA ALA A 222 -0.52 -16.62 -1.30
C ALA A 222 -0.82 -17.87 -2.13
N GLU A 223 -0.44 -19.05 -1.65
CA GLU A 223 -0.76 -20.34 -2.29
C GLU A 223 -2.28 -20.56 -2.35
N GLY A 224 -2.99 -20.31 -1.25
CA GLY A 224 -4.45 -20.43 -1.20
C GLY A 224 -5.17 -19.43 -2.13
N VAL A 225 -4.70 -18.19 -2.20
CA VAL A 225 -5.23 -17.19 -3.14
C VAL A 225 -4.93 -17.59 -4.57
N TYR A 226 -3.72 -18.06 -4.87
CA TYR A 226 -3.34 -18.49 -6.20
C TYR A 226 -4.15 -19.72 -6.65
N ALA A 227 -4.35 -20.70 -5.76
CA ALA A 227 -5.25 -21.82 -6.00
C ALA A 227 -6.68 -21.38 -6.33
N SER A 228 -7.20 -20.38 -5.62
CA SER A 228 -8.52 -19.80 -5.89
C SER A 228 -8.61 -19.15 -7.28
N LEU A 229 -7.54 -18.45 -7.69
CA LEU A 229 -7.48 -17.83 -9.03
C LEU A 229 -7.38 -18.86 -10.16
N LEU A 230 -6.69 -19.98 -9.93
CA LEU A 230 -6.58 -21.08 -10.89
C LEU A 230 -7.83 -21.98 -10.90
N GLY A 231 -8.58 -22.05 -9.82
CA GLY A 231 -9.68 -22.98 -9.61
C GLY A 231 -9.25 -24.41 -9.25
N HIS A 232 -7.97 -24.62 -8.95
CA HIS A 232 -7.40 -25.90 -8.50
C HIS A 232 -6.14 -25.66 -7.64
N ILE A 233 -5.68 -26.70 -6.95
CA ILE A 233 -4.42 -26.67 -6.20
C ILE A 233 -3.26 -26.53 -7.18
N PRO A 234 -2.39 -25.51 -7.05
CA PRO A 234 -1.32 -25.28 -7.98
C PRO A 234 -0.26 -26.39 -7.94
N THR A 235 0.25 -26.75 -9.09
CA THR A 235 1.42 -27.61 -9.23
C THR A 235 2.70 -26.83 -8.95
N VAL A 236 3.81 -27.52 -8.68
CA VAL A 236 5.13 -26.89 -8.49
C VAL A 236 5.50 -26.00 -9.69
N ALA A 237 5.24 -26.44 -10.90
CA ALA A 237 5.54 -25.67 -12.11
C ALA A 237 4.71 -24.37 -12.17
N GLU A 238 3.43 -24.40 -11.81
CA GLU A 238 2.57 -23.21 -11.76
C GLU A 238 3.02 -22.23 -10.65
N ILE A 239 3.51 -22.71 -9.53
CA ILE A 239 4.12 -21.87 -8.49
C ILE A 239 5.40 -21.20 -9.02
N GLU A 240 6.27 -21.95 -9.70
CA GLU A 240 7.48 -21.40 -10.31
C GLU A 240 7.14 -20.33 -11.37
N GLU A 241 6.11 -20.55 -12.18
CA GLU A 241 5.60 -19.56 -13.14
C GLU A 241 5.06 -18.31 -12.43
N ALA A 242 4.31 -18.46 -11.35
CA ALA A 242 3.82 -17.34 -10.55
C ALA A 242 4.95 -16.51 -9.95
N ILE A 243 6.00 -17.15 -9.44
CA ILE A 243 7.21 -16.51 -8.93
C ILE A 243 7.92 -15.72 -10.04
N ALA A 244 8.09 -16.34 -11.22
CA ALA A 244 8.71 -15.68 -12.37
C ALA A 244 7.89 -14.47 -12.86
N ALA A 245 6.57 -14.63 -12.99
CA ALA A 245 5.64 -13.54 -13.32
C ALA A 245 5.71 -12.40 -12.30
N GLY A 246 5.77 -12.75 -11.02
CA GLY A 246 5.92 -11.78 -9.93
C GLY A 246 7.21 -10.98 -10.01
N ARG A 247 8.34 -11.63 -10.32
CA ARG A 247 9.63 -10.94 -10.53
C ARG A 247 9.56 -9.95 -11.68
N ASN A 248 8.93 -10.34 -12.80
CA ASN A 248 8.73 -9.48 -13.97
C ASN A 248 7.81 -8.30 -13.67
N ALA A 249 6.73 -8.52 -12.91
CA ALA A 249 5.81 -7.47 -12.48
C ALA A 249 6.52 -6.44 -11.59
N ARG A 250 7.30 -6.88 -10.58
CA ARG A 250 8.11 -6.00 -9.73
C ARG A 250 9.12 -5.18 -10.53
N ALA A 251 9.84 -5.81 -11.45
CA ALA A 251 10.77 -5.10 -12.32
C ALA A 251 10.08 -4.04 -13.19
N THR A 252 8.87 -4.30 -13.64
CA THR A 252 8.09 -3.33 -14.43
C THR A 252 7.59 -2.17 -13.56
N MET A 253 7.12 -2.46 -12.34
CA MET A 253 6.74 -1.42 -11.37
C MET A 253 7.95 -0.56 -11.00
N ARG A 254 9.11 -1.17 -10.74
CA ARG A 254 10.34 -0.44 -10.44
C ARG A 254 10.75 0.49 -11.57
N ARG A 255 10.74 0.03 -12.83
CA ARG A 255 11.00 0.91 -13.98
C ARG A 255 10.05 2.11 -14.04
N THR A 256 8.77 1.93 -13.68
CA THR A 256 7.80 3.02 -13.67
C THR A 256 8.13 4.06 -12.60
N THR A 257 8.47 3.61 -11.40
CA THR A 257 8.83 4.51 -10.28
C THR A 257 10.21 5.15 -10.48
N ASP A 258 11.16 4.45 -11.10
CA ASP A 258 12.46 5.02 -11.46
C ASP A 258 12.30 6.12 -12.52
N ALA A 259 11.45 5.93 -13.52
CA ALA A 259 11.14 6.98 -14.51
C ALA A 259 10.47 8.21 -13.87
N ASP A 260 9.64 8.01 -12.83
CA ASP A 260 9.05 9.11 -12.05
C ASP A 260 10.14 9.85 -11.24
N ARG A 261 11.06 9.13 -10.61
CA ARG A 261 12.23 9.70 -9.93
C ARG A 261 13.10 10.49 -10.90
N ASP A 262 13.43 9.92 -12.06
CA ASP A 262 14.33 10.53 -13.02
C ASP A 262 13.73 11.83 -13.58
N ARG A 263 12.42 11.89 -13.78
CA ARG A 263 11.72 13.13 -14.12
C ARG A 263 11.81 14.18 -13.01
N ASP A 264 11.66 13.78 -11.75
CA ASP A 264 11.76 14.65 -10.57
C ASP A 264 13.19 15.19 -10.36
N CYS A 265 14.19 14.47 -10.90
CA CYS A 265 15.60 14.80 -10.88
C CYS A 265 16.11 15.38 -12.22
N SER A 266 15.24 15.66 -13.17
CA SER A 266 15.62 16.27 -14.43
C SER A 266 16.05 17.73 -14.27
N LEU A 267 16.89 18.24 -15.18
CA LEU A 267 17.33 19.63 -15.15
C LEU A 267 16.18 20.65 -15.28
N ASP A 268 15.05 20.24 -15.85
CA ASP A 268 13.84 21.08 -15.87
C ASP A 268 13.34 21.44 -14.44
N MET A 269 13.77 20.67 -13.44
CA MET A 269 13.46 20.91 -12.03
C MET A 269 14.58 21.70 -11.30
N ALA A 270 15.62 22.09 -11.99
CA ALA A 270 16.79 22.81 -11.41
C ALA A 270 16.55 24.32 -11.24
N VAL A 271 15.30 24.73 -11.06
CA VAL A 271 14.94 26.15 -10.82
C VAL A 271 15.62 26.67 -9.58
N SER A 272 16.35 27.78 -9.70
CA SER A 272 17.11 28.46 -8.63
C SER A 272 18.40 27.76 -8.17
N TYR A 273 18.87 26.74 -8.87
CA TYR A 273 20.20 26.19 -8.66
C TYR A 273 21.21 26.97 -9.51
N GLY A 274 22.44 27.10 -9.01
CA GLY A 274 23.48 27.85 -9.71
C GLY A 274 23.14 29.32 -9.96
N LEU A 275 22.52 30.01 -8.98
CA LEU A 275 21.90 31.34 -9.12
C LEU A 275 22.80 32.42 -9.72
N ASP A 276 24.11 32.32 -9.51
CA ASP A 276 25.08 33.31 -9.96
C ASP A 276 25.80 32.86 -11.24
N SER A 277 25.37 31.79 -11.88
CA SER A 277 26.00 31.24 -13.08
C SER A 277 25.01 31.07 -14.22
N ASP A 278 25.44 31.51 -15.41
CA ASP A 278 24.77 31.21 -16.68
C ASP A 278 25.34 29.94 -17.34
N ASP A 279 26.31 29.26 -16.68
CA ASP A 279 26.89 28.02 -17.17
C ASP A 279 26.02 26.83 -16.79
N GLU A 280 25.50 26.12 -17.80
CA GLU A 280 24.64 24.96 -17.61
C GLU A 280 25.35 23.82 -16.84
N GLY A 281 26.66 23.72 -16.95
CA GLY A 281 27.47 22.74 -16.24
C GLY A 281 27.51 23.02 -14.73
N GLU A 282 27.68 24.27 -14.34
CA GLU A 282 27.69 24.70 -12.93
C GLU A 282 26.29 24.56 -12.32
N VAL A 283 25.25 24.95 -13.02
CA VAL A 283 23.83 24.77 -12.59
C VAL A 283 23.54 23.29 -12.35
N ARG A 284 23.93 22.42 -13.28
CA ARG A 284 23.76 20.96 -13.15
C ARG A 284 24.55 20.40 -11.99
N ASP A 285 25.77 20.83 -11.79
CA ASP A 285 26.66 20.35 -10.75
C ASP A 285 26.16 20.73 -9.35
N ASP A 286 25.68 21.95 -9.18
CA ASP A 286 25.04 22.41 -7.96
C ASP A 286 23.76 21.61 -7.67
N TYR A 287 22.90 21.48 -8.67
CA TYR A 287 21.66 20.71 -8.55
C TYR A 287 21.93 19.25 -8.12
N TYR A 288 22.84 18.55 -8.76
CA TYR A 288 23.16 17.18 -8.42
C TYR A 288 23.81 17.04 -7.04
N SER A 289 24.65 18.00 -6.66
CA SER A 289 25.27 18.05 -5.34
C SER A 289 24.20 18.16 -4.24
N VAL A 290 23.29 19.11 -4.37
CA VAL A 290 22.20 19.34 -3.39
C VAL A 290 21.23 18.16 -3.33
N ARG A 291 20.96 17.51 -4.46
CA ARG A 291 20.10 16.31 -4.53
C ARG A 291 20.80 15.03 -4.06
N GLY A 292 22.09 15.05 -3.83
CA GLY A 292 22.85 13.85 -3.45
C GLY A 292 22.92 12.80 -4.56
N LEU A 293 22.98 13.26 -5.83
CA LEU A 293 23.04 12.42 -7.02
C LEU A 293 24.49 12.24 -7.55
N LYS A 294 25.49 12.81 -6.85
CA LYS A 294 26.93 12.64 -7.09
C LYS A 294 27.55 11.67 -6.10
#